data_c6cbaae65674f4068b7c3ce7cfe26ff9
#
_entry.id   c6cbaae65674f4068b7c3ce7cfe26ff9
#
_cell.length_a   1.000
_cell.length_b   1.000
_cell.length_c   1.000
_cell.angle_alpha   90.00
_cell.angle_beta   90.00
_cell.angle_gamma   90.00
#
_symmetry.space_group_name_H-M   'P 1'
#
loop_
_entity.id
_entity.type
_entity.pdbx_description
1 polymer ?
#
loop_
_entity_poly.entity_id
_entity_poly.type
_entity_poly.pdbx_seq_one_letter_code
_entity_poly.pdbx_strand_id
1 'polypeptide(L)'
;MSTTADLQALYPFLHGKVQEPGKMAVALLDSVEAKARDSRDTNAAFFGEQAPVLVAAAQSLAKVYRGGGRLFSMGNGGSSCDASHVAVEFLHPVTAGRPALAAINLVADIAMISAVGNDIGFDHVFVRQIIAQGRAGDALIGFSTSGNSANLIAAFAKAKEMGIVTIGLAGGDGGRMKSTGLIDHILTVPTSSIHRVQECHVAAYHILWDLVHTLLADDRGSAIRSAGQ
;
A
#
# COMPACT_ATOMS: atom_id res chain seq x y z
N MET A 1 24.44 -19.92 -21.72
CA MET A 1 23.50 -20.94 -22.24
C MET A 1 22.87 -21.60 -21.04
N SER A 2 21.58 -21.34 -20.78
CA SER A 2 20.85 -22.05 -19.70
C SER A 2 20.72 -23.53 -20.11
N THR A 3 21.15 -24.43 -19.26
CA THR A 3 21.03 -25.86 -19.54
C THR A 3 19.60 -26.33 -19.30
N THR A 4 19.21 -27.44 -19.96
CA THR A 4 17.85 -28.01 -19.78
C THR A 4 17.52 -28.30 -18.30
N ALA A 5 18.54 -28.59 -17.49
CA ALA A 5 18.41 -28.78 -16.04
C ALA A 5 17.97 -27.53 -15.29
N ASP A 6 18.41 -26.34 -15.72
CA ASP A 6 18.02 -25.06 -15.11
C ASP A 6 16.54 -24.73 -15.38
N LEU A 7 16.05 -25.07 -16.58
CA LEU A 7 14.62 -24.87 -16.92
C LEU A 7 13.70 -25.82 -16.13
N GLN A 8 14.12 -27.05 -15.85
CA GLN A 8 13.36 -27.99 -15.03
C GLN A 8 13.25 -27.52 -13.56
N ALA A 9 14.31 -26.92 -13.02
CA ALA A 9 14.30 -26.38 -11.66
C ALA A 9 13.45 -25.10 -11.55
N LEU A 10 13.46 -24.25 -12.58
CA LEU A 10 12.68 -23.01 -12.62
C LEU A 10 11.18 -23.24 -12.91
N TYR A 11 10.86 -24.26 -13.70
CA TYR A 11 9.50 -24.54 -14.13
C TYR A 11 9.13 -26.03 -13.97
N PRO A 12 9.11 -26.58 -12.72
CA PRO A 12 8.87 -28.00 -12.48
C PRO A 12 7.51 -28.48 -13.01
N PHE A 13 6.52 -27.60 -13.09
CA PHE A 13 5.18 -27.89 -13.62
C PHE A 13 5.15 -28.15 -15.13
N LEU A 14 6.14 -27.68 -15.91
CA LEU A 14 6.23 -27.94 -17.34
C LEU A 14 6.77 -29.32 -17.66
N HIS A 15 7.38 -30.01 -16.68
CA HIS A 15 8.05 -31.30 -16.84
C HIS A 15 7.40 -32.41 -16.00
N GLY A 16 6.22 -32.16 -15.41
CA GLY A 16 5.44 -33.12 -14.65
C GLY A 16 4.78 -34.20 -15.55
N LYS A 17 4.37 -35.30 -14.94
CA LYS A 17 3.58 -36.32 -15.64
C LYS A 17 2.23 -35.71 -16.05
N VAL A 18 1.79 -36.06 -17.28
CA VAL A 18 0.44 -35.68 -17.74
C VAL A 18 -0.59 -36.30 -16.80
N GLN A 19 -1.38 -35.45 -16.18
CA GLN A 19 -2.47 -35.89 -15.30
C GLN A 19 -3.73 -36.20 -16.12
N GLU A 20 -4.55 -37.15 -15.63
CA GLU A 20 -5.85 -37.40 -16.21
C GLU A 20 -6.73 -36.15 -16.17
N PRO A 21 -7.35 -35.73 -17.28
CA PRO A 21 -8.11 -34.47 -17.34
C PRO A 21 -9.18 -34.31 -16.27
N GLY A 22 -9.89 -35.39 -15.91
CA GLY A 22 -10.91 -35.35 -14.86
C GLY A 22 -10.36 -35.13 -13.46
N LYS A 23 -9.24 -35.74 -13.12
CA LYS A 23 -8.57 -35.52 -11.82
C LYS A 23 -7.94 -34.14 -11.73
N MET A 24 -7.44 -33.62 -12.85
CA MET A 24 -6.92 -32.27 -12.93
C MET A 24 -8.01 -31.23 -12.65
N ALA A 25 -9.19 -31.38 -13.25
CA ALA A 25 -10.30 -30.44 -13.04
C ALA A 25 -10.73 -30.37 -11.57
N VAL A 26 -10.86 -31.50 -10.89
CA VAL A 26 -11.15 -31.55 -9.46
C VAL A 26 -10.07 -30.86 -8.63
N ALA A 27 -8.80 -31.18 -8.87
CA ALA A 27 -7.67 -30.56 -8.15
C ALA A 27 -7.61 -29.03 -8.34
N LEU A 28 -7.97 -28.51 -9.52
CA LEU A 28 -8.03 -27.09 -9.78
C LEU A 28 -9.17 -26.40 -9.01
N LEU A 29 -10.35 -27.03 -8.94
CA LEU A 29 -11.48 -26.53 -8.12
C LEU A 29 -11.10 -26.50 -6.64
N ASP A 30 -10.55 -27.59 -6.11
CA ASP A 30 -10.09 -27.66 -4.72
C ASP A 30 -9.04 -26.57 -4.42
N SER A 31 -8.14 -26.32 -5.38
CA SER A 31 -7.13 -25.26 -5.26
C SER A 31 -7.74 -23.85 -5.21
N VAL A 32 -8.78 -23.58 -6.00
CA VAL A 32 -9.51 -22.29 -5.96
C VAL A 32 -10.17 -22.10 -4.59
N GLU A 33 -10.88 -23.12 -4.11
CA GLU A 33 -11.55 -23.04 -2.81
C GLU A 33 -10.55 -22.87 -1.65
N ALA A 34 -9.42 -23.60 -1.69
CA ALA A 34 -8.37 -23.48 -0.66
C ALA A 34 -7.79 -22.05 -0.63
N LYS A 35 -7.51 -21.48 -1.80
CA LYS A 35 -6.98 -20.10 -1.91
C LYS A 35 -7.99 -19.06 -1.49
N ALA A 36 -9.28 -19.25 -1.79
CA ALA A 36 -10.34 -18.36 -1.35
C ALA A 36 -10.52 -18.38 0.18
N ARG A 37 -10.42 -19.57 0.81
CA ARG A 37 -10.40 -19.68 2.27
C ARG A 37 -9.20 -18.99 2.87
N ASP A 38 -8.00 -19.25 2.38
CA ASP A 38 -6.76 -18.62 2.84
C ASP A 38 -6.81 -17.09 2.75
N SER A 39 -7.34 -16.54 1.65
CA SER A 39 -7.57 -15.10 1.50
C SER A 39 -8.49 -14.53 2.58
N ARG A 40 -9.65 -15.15 2.78
CA ARG A 40 -10.62 -14.72 3.79
C ARG A 40 -10.03 -14.78 5.20
N ASP A 41 -9.37 -15.87 5.53
CA ASP A 41 -8.86 -16.11 6.87
C ASP A 41 -7.67 -15.17 7.17
N THR A 42 -6.81 -14.88 6.18
CA THR A 42 -5.73 -13.89 6.29
C THR A 42 -6.30 -12.48 6.48
N ASN A 43 -7.33 -12.08 5.73
CA ASN A 43 -7.99 -10.80 5.92
C ASN A 43 -8.62 -10.68 7.31
N ALA A 44 -9.31 -11.71 7.79
CA ALA A 44 -9.92 -11.71 9.12
C ALA A 44 -8.87 -11.55 10.23
N ALA A 45 -7.75 -12.28 10.16
CA ALA A 45 -6.64 -12.16 11.11
C ALA A 45 -6.01 -10.76 11.05
N PHE A 46 -5.73 -10.26 9.85
CA PHE A 46 -5.13 -8.93 9.64
C PHE A 46 -5.98 -7.82 10.26
N PHE A 47 -7.26 -7.73 9.93
CA PHE A 47 -8.12 -6.68 10.48
C PHE A 47 -8.44 -6.87 11.96
N GLY A 48 -8.49 -8.11 12.46
CA GLY A 48 -8.63 -8.39 13.88
C GLY A 48 -7.51 -7.77 14.72
N GLU A 49 -6.28 -7.77 14.21
CA GLU A 49 -5.11 -7.21 14.91
C GLU A 49 -4.86 -5.74 14.59
N GLN A 50 -5.03 -5.35 13.32
CA GLN A 50 -4.55 -4.05 12.83
C GLN A 50 -5.62 -2.95 12.78
N ALA A 51 -6.88 -3.24 13.10
CA ALA A 51 -7.95 -2.24 13.09
C ALA A 51 -7.63 -0.98 13.91
N PRO A 52 -7.07 -1.05 15.14
CA PRO A 52 -6.71 0.15 15.89
C PRO A 52 -5.65 1.01 15.19
N VAL A 53 -4.65 0.40 14.55
CA VAL A 53 -3.62 1.11 13.80
C VAL A 53 -4.21 1.77 12.55
N LEU A 54 -5.12 1.08 11.87
CA LEU A 54 -5.81 1.62 10.69
C LEU A 54 -6.67 2.83 11.05
N VAL A 55 -7.39 2.80 12.17
CA VAL A 55 -8.16 3.93 12.67
C VAL A 55 -7.25 5.11 13.02
N ALA A 56 -6.13 4.88 13.70
CA ALA A 56 -5.16 5.92 14.03
C ALA A 56 -4.54 6.56 12.77
N ALA A 57 -4.24 5.74 11.74
CA ALA A 57 -3.77 6.21 10.44
C ALA A 57 -4.82 7.10 9.75
N ALA A 58 -6.09 6.68 9.79
CA ALA A 58 -7.20 7.46 9.22
C ALA A 58 -7.38 8.81 9.93
N GLN A 59 -7.28 8.86 11.25
CA GLN A 59 -7.35 10.10 12.03
C GLN A 59 -6.20 11.04 11.69
N SER A 60 -4.98 10.51 11.57
CA SER A 60 -3.79 11.30 11.19
C SER A 60 -3.93 11.84 9.76
N LEU A 61 -4.37 11.04 8.81
CA LEU A 61 -4.57 11.47 7.42
C LEU A 61 -5.72 12.48 7.28
N ALA A 62 -6.82 12.31 8.02
CA ALA A 62 -7.88 13.31 8.07
C ALA A 62 -7.38 14.66 8.63
N LYS A 63 -6.50 14.63 9.65
CA LYS A 63 -5.85 15.85 10.17
C LYS A 63 -4.96 16.52 9.12
N VAL A 64 -4.21 15.75 8.33
CA VAL A 64 -3.42 16.25 7.20
C VAL A 64 -4.31 17.01 6.23
N TYR A 65 -5.40 16.42 5.77
CA TYR A 65 -6.32 17.08 4.84
C TYR A 65 -7.04 18.30 5.42
N ARG A 66 -7.38 18.30 6.71
CA ARG A 66 -7.91 19.50 7.40
C ARG A 66 -6.91 20.65 7.39
N GLY A 67 -5.62 20.33 7.49
CA GLY A 67 -4.53 21.31 7.42
C GLY A 67 -4.18 21.77 6.02
N GLY A 68 -4.88 21.29 4.98
CA GLY A 68 -4.59 21.61 3.58
C GLY A 68 -3.40 20.82 3.00
N GLY A 69 -2.93 19.78 3.70
CA GLY A 69 -1.89 18.86 3.23
C GLY A 69 -2.40 17.90 2.16
N ARG A 70 -1.50 17.10 1.63
CA ARG A 70 -1.75 16.10 0.57
C ARG A 70 -1.17 14.75 0.94
N LEU A 71 -1.62 13.71 0.25
CA LEU A 71 -1.08 12.36 0.35
C LEU A 71 -0.10 12.08 -0.80
N PHE A 72 1.09 11.59 -0.47
CA PHE A 72 2.00 10.95 -1.43
C PHE A 72 1.87 9.44 -1.30
N SER A 73 1.96 8.72 -2.43
CA SER A 73 1.93 7.25 -2.42
C SER A 73 3.12 6.66 -3.17
N MET A 74 3.65 5.53 -2.69
CA MET A 74 4.79 4.84 -3.28
C MET A 74 4.75 3.33 -3.07
N GLY A 75 5.36 2.60 -4.00
CA GLY A 75 5.50 1.14 -3.97
C GLY A 75 6.29 0.62 -5.15
N ASN A 76 6.75 -0.62 -5.11
CA ASN A 76 7.50 -1.26 -6.19
C ASN A 76 6.70 -2.40 -6.80
N GLY A 77 6.86 -2.67 -8.10
CA GLY A 77 6.21 -3.79 -8.79
C GLY A 77 4.69 -3.79 -8.60
N GLY A 78 4.10 -4.89 -8.10
CA GLY A 78 2.65 -4.96 -7.80
C GLY A 78 2.20 -3.90 -6.79
N SER A 79 3.04 -3.57 -5.81
CA SER A 79 2.75 -2.51 -4.84
C SER A 79 2.77 -1.09 -5.46
N SER A 80 3.32 -0.91 -6.66
CA SER A 80 3.17 0.34 -7.42
C SER A 80 1.74 0.52 -7.94
N CYS A 81 1.04 -0.59 -8.19
CA CYS A 81 -0.38 -0.56 -8.54
C CYS A 81 -1.22 -0.13 -7.34
N ASP A 82 -0.90 -0.60 -6.12
CA ASP A 82 -1.55 -0.15 -4.89
C ASP A 82 -1.33 1.35 -4.67
N ALA A 83 -0.11 1.85 -4.87
CA ALA A 83 0.23 3.26 -4.79
C ALA A 83 -0.55 4.13 -5.80
N SER A 84 -0.72 3.62 -7.02
CA SER A 84 -1.53 4.30 -8.05
C SER A 84 -3.01 4.30 -7.69
N HIS A 85 -3.51 3.17 -7.21
CA HIS A 85 -4.93 2.99 -6.90
C HIS A 85 -5.35 3.86 -5.70
N VAL A 86 -4.60 3.84 -4.60
CA VAL A 86 -4.92 4.69 -3.45
C VAL A 86 -4.91 6.18 -3.81
N ALA A 87 -4.01 6.62 -4.69
CA ALA A 87 -3.97 8.01 -5.13
C ALA A 87 -5.22 8.39 -5.94
N VAL A 88 -5.67 7.52 -6.86
CA VAL A 88 -6.89 7.80 -7.65
C VAL A 88 -8.14 7.77 -6.79
N GLU A 89 -8.23 6.91 -5.77
CA GLU A 89 -9.36 6.87 -4.84
C GLU A 89 -9.56 8.22 -4.11
N PHE A 90 -8.46 8.85 -3.67
CA PHE A 90 -8.54 10.18 -3.04
C PHE A 90 -8.78 11.31 -4.05
N LEU A 91 -8.18 11.24 -5.25
CA LEU A 91 -8.34 12.26 -6.29
C LEU A 91 -9.73 12.26 -6.92
N HIS A 92 -10.33 11.08 -7.10
CA HIS A 92 -11.60 10.91 -7.79
C HIS A 92 -12.52 9.95 -7.03
N PRO A 93 -13.08 10.36 -5.88
CA PRO A 93 -14.00 9.50 -5.13
C PRO A 93 -15.26 9.21 -5.95
N VAL A 94 -15.52 7.91 -6.19
CA VAL A 94 -16.71 7.47 -6.97
C VAL A 94 -18.02 7.58 -6.22
N THR A 95 -17.98 7.74 -4.89
CA THR A 95 -19.17 7.86 -4.04
C THR A 95 -19.67 9.31 -4.01
N ALA A 96 -20.94 9.52 -4.34
CA ALA A 96 -21.55 10.83 -4.37
C ALA A 96 -21.41 11.59 -3.02
N GLY A 97 -21.14 12.87 -3.10
CA GLY A 97 -21.02 13.77 -1.93
C GLY A 97 -19.65 13.74 -1.24
N ARG A 98 -18.70 12.97 -1.71
CA ARG A 98 -17.31 12.97 -1.20
C ARG A 98 -16.45 13.93 -2.03
N PRO A 99 -15.71 14.87 -1.40
CA PRO A 99 -14.83 15.80 -2.12
C PRO A 99 -13.59 15.08 -2.64
N ALA A 100 -13.03 15.56 -3.75
CA ALA A 100 -11.70 15.21 -4.19
C ALA A 100 -10.67 15.72 -3.16
N LEU A 101 -9.70 14.86 -2.82
CA LEU A 101 -8.61 15.15 -1.89
C LEU A 101 -7.27 15.03 -2.61
N ALA A 102 -6.34 15.94 -2.32
CA ALA A 102 -5.07 16.02 -3.02
C ALA A 102 -4.21 14.78 -2.75
N ALA A 103 -3.85 14.05 -3.81
CA ALA A 103 -2.95 12.90 -3.75
C ALA A 103 -1.97 12.91 -4.92
N ILE A 104 -0.75 12.44 -4.69
CA ILE A 104 0.33 12.38 -5.68
C ILE A 104 0.93 10.98 -5.68
N ASN A 105 0.81 10.28 -6.80
CA ASN A 105 1.48 9.01 -7.00
C ASN A 105 2.93 9.22 -7.45
N LEU A 106 3.90 8.89 -6.60
CA LEU A 106 5.33 9.02 -6.89
C LEU A 106 5.85 8.00 -7.92
N VAL A 107 5.02 7.04 -8.33
CA VAL A 107 5.38 6.02 -9.33
C VAL A 107 4.96 6.43 -10.74
N ALA A 108 4.17 7.48 -10.90
CA ALA A 108 3.55 7.85 -12.17
C ALA A 108 4.56 8.45 -13.18
N ASP A 109 5.60 9.12 -12.71
CA ASP A 109 6.58 9.77 -13.58
C ASP A 109 7.74 8.83 -13.89
N ILE A 110 7.65 8.13 -15.01
CA ILE A 110 8.67 7.20 -15.50
C ILE A 110 9.99 7.93 -15.81
N ALA A 111 9.93 9.16 -16.33
CA ALA A 111 11.13 9.94 -16.63
C ALA A 111 11.90 10.27 -15.34
N MET A 112 11.18 10.68 -14.29
CA MET A 112 11.77 10.96 -12.99
C MET A 112 12.40 9.71 -12.35
N ILE A 113 11.69 8.57 -12.35
CA ILE A 113 12.19 7.31 -11.81
C ILE A 113 13.43 6.83 -12.57
N SER A 114 13.40 6.88 -13.91
CA SER A 114 14.51 6.41 -14.74
C SER A 114 15.73 7.32 -14.62
N ALA A 115 15.56 8.64 -14.60
CA ALA A 115 16.64 9.60 -14.43
C ALA A 115 17.33 9.41 -13.07
N VAL A 116 16.57 9.44 -11.98
CA VAL A 116 17.13 9.26 -10.64
C VAL A 116 17.75 7.88 -10.47
N GLY A 117 17.09 6.83 -10.97
CA GLY A 117 17.60 5.47 -10.92
C GLY A 117 18.93 5.29 -11.63
N ASN A 118 19.10 5.96 -12.79
CA ASN A 118 20.34 5.95 -13.56
C ASN A 118 21.46 6.78 -12.92
N ASP A 119 21.15 7.99 -12.43
CA ASP A 119 22.15 8.98 -12.06
C ASP A 119 22.65 8.80 -10.61
N ILE A 120 21.78 8.44 -9.68
CA ILE A 120 22.10 8.35 -8.25
C ILE A 120 21.63 7.06 -7.57
N GLY A 121 20.95 6.17 -8.30
CA GLY A 121 20.55 4.85 -7.84
C GLY A 121 19.07 4.75 -7.45
N PHE A 122 18.55 3.52 -7.55
CA PHE A 122 17.14 3.21 -7.34
C PHE A 122 16.64 3.49 -5.92
N ASP A 123 17.53 3.51 -4.93
CA ASP A 123 17.17 3.83 -3.55
C ASP A 123 16.70 5.28 -3.37
N HIS A 124 16.94 6.14 -4.33
CA HIS A 124 16.61 7.57 -4.26
C HIS A 124 15.42 8.01 -5.12
N VAL A 125 14.81 7.10 -5.88
CA VAL A 125 13.75 7.46 -6.85
C VAL A 125 12.54 8.16 -6.22
N PHE A 126 12.19 7.85 -4.98
CA PHE A 126 11.12 8.50 -4.24
C PHE A 126 11.62 9.69 -3.41
N VAL A 127 12.83 9.58 -2.85
CA VAL A 127 13.44 10.62 -1.99
C VAL A 127 13.51 11.96 -2.72
N ARG A 128 13.97 11.97 -3.98
CA ARG A 128 14.09 13.20 -4.78
C ARG A 128 12.75 13.91 -4.98
N GLN A 129 11.69 13.15 -5.21
CA GLN A 129 10.36 13.68 -5.39
C GLN A 129 9.78 14.25 -4.09
N ILE A 130 10.02 13.59 -2.95
CA ILE A 130 9.61 14.07 -1.62
C ILE A 130 10.32 15.36 -1.26
N ILE A 131 11.63 15.49 -1.51
CA ILE A 131 12.38 16.73 -1.28
C ILE A 131 11.82 17.89 -2.12
N ALA A 132 11.46 17.62 -3.38
CA ALA A 132 11.01 18.66 -4.30
C ALA A 132 9.57 19.13 -4.03
N GLN A 133 8.69 18.23 -3.60
CA GLN A 133 7.25 18.47 -3.58
C GLN A 133 6.64 18.41 -2.16
N GLY A 134 7.24 17.66 -1.23
CA GLY A 134 6.73 17.45 0.11
C GLY A 134 6.92 18.65 1.03
N ARG A 135 6.00 18.82 1.97
CA ARG A 135 6.01 19.86 3.00
C ARG A 135 5.61 19.28 4.34
N ALA A 136 6.02 19.91 5.42
CA ALA A 136 5.53 19.57 6.75
C ALA A 136 3.99 19.65 6.79
N GLY A 137 3.34 18.63 7.35
CA GLY A 137 1.88 18.52 7.37
C GLY A 137 1.28 17.74 6.20
N ASP A 138 2.08 17.29 5.23
CA ASP A 138 1.68 16.27 4.24
C ASP A 138 1.70 14.86 4.85
N ALA A 139 1.27 13.85 4.09
CA ALA A 139 1.37 12.43 4.43
C ALA A 139 2.04 11.63 3.30
N LEU A 140 2.71 10.53 3.67
CA LEU A 140 3.29 9.56 2.75
C LEU A 140 2.81 8.17 3.11
N ILE A 141 2.17 7.47 2.16
CA ILE A 141 1.81 6.05 2.27
C ILE A 141 2.71 5.20 1.38
N GLY A 142 3.22 4.10 1.91
CA GLY A 142 4.10 3.19 1.17
C GLY A 142 3.74 1.72 1.34
N PHE A 143 3.81 0.98 0.23
CA PHE A 143 3.43 -0.43 0.13
C PHE A 143 4.66 -1.30 -0.18
N SER A 144 4.93 -2.29 0.66
CA SER A 144 6.02 -3.26 0.45
C SER A 144 5.66 -4.62 1.03
N THR A 145 5.48 -5.63 0.21
CA THR A 145 5.11 -6.98 0.67
C THR A 145 6.14 -7.60 1.61
N SER A 146 7.42 -7.24 1.49
CA SER A 146 8.49 -7.72 2.38
C SER A 146 8.83 -6.76 3.53
N GLY A 147 8.39 -5.50 3.47
CA GLY A 147 8.80 -4.47 4.40
C GLY A 147 10.29 -4.07 4.31
N ASN A 148 11.02 -4.51 3.27
CA ASN A 148 12.49 -4.36 3.18
C ASN A 148 12.98 -3.51 1.99
N SER A 149 12.07 -2.88 1.24
CA SER A 149 12.43 -2.07 0.06
C SER A 149 13.24 -0.84 0.44
N ALA A 150 14.52 -0.79 0.03
CA ALA A 150 15.47 0.25 0.43
C ALA A 150 15.04 1.66 0.02
N ASN A 151 14.49 1.82 -1.19
CA ASN A 151 13.96 3.09 -1.67
C ASN A 151 12.76 3.61 -0.86
N LEU A 152 11.87 2.72 -0.38
CA LEU A 152 10.78 3.10 0.51
C LEU A 152 11.30 3.55 1.87
N ILE A 153 12.25 2.81 2.44
CA ILE A 153 12.84 3.12 3.74
C ILE A 153 13.55 4.48 3.68
N ALA A 154 14.33 4.74 2.63
CA ALA A 154 14.98 6.03 2.42
C ALA A 154 13.97 7.18 2.30
N ALA A 155 12.87 6.95 1.58
CA ALA A 155 11.79 7.93 1.43
C ALA A 155 11.05 8.19 2.75
N PHE A 156 10.76 7.17 3.55
CA PHE A 156 10.16 7.33 4.88
C PHE A 156 11.10 8.09 5.83
N ALA A 157 12.41 7.81 5.82
CA ALA A 157 13.38 8.57 6.60
C ALA A 157 13.36 10.05 6.23
N LYS A 158 13.37 10.38 4.95
CA LYS A 158 13.29 11.77 4.48
C LYS A 158 11.93 12.42 4.82
N ALA A 159 10.84 11.71 4.66
CA ALA A 159 9.51 12.20 5.01
C ALA A 159 9.42 12.54 6.50
N LYS A 160 9.93 11.67 7.38
CA LYS A 160 9.97 11.90 8.83
C LYS A 160 10.80 13.15 9.19
N GLU A 161 11.98 13.30 8.59
CA GLU A 161 12.82 14.50 8.74
C GLU A 161 12.09 15.80 8.35
N MET A 162 11.24 15.73 7.33
CA MET A 162 10.48 16.87 6.81
C MET A 162 9.16 17.13 7.55
N GLY A 163 8.82 16.36 8.58
CA GLY A 163 7.56 16.50 9.32
C GLY A 163 6.32 16.03 8.53
N ILE A 164 6.52 15.06 7.64
CA ILE A 164 5.48 14.39 6.85
C ILE A 164 5.01 13.15 7.62
N VAL A 165 3.70 12.99 7.80
CA VAL A 165 3.10 11.81 8.44
C VAL A 165 3.36 10.57 7.59
N THR A 166 3.82 9.48 8.21
CA THR A 166 4.22 8.26 7.50
C THR A 166 3.28 7.09 7.82
N ILE A 167 2.78 6.43 6.76
CA ILE A 167 1.90 5.26 6.82
C ILE A 167 2.53 4.14 5.99
N GLY A 168 2.75 2.98 6.60
CA GLY A 168 3.33 1.82 5.92
C GLY A 168 2.41 0.62 5.92
N LEU A 169 2.36 -0.11 4.79
CA LEU A 169 1.71 -1.40 4.69
C LEU A 169 2.75 -2.44 4.28
N ALA A 170 2.92 -3.48 5.10
CA ALA A 170 3.92 -4.52 4.92
C ALA A 170 3.34 -5.91 5.13
N GLY A 171 4.06 -6.96 4.74
CA GLY A 171 3.73 -8.36 5.02
C GLY A 171 4.72 -9.00 5.99
N GLY A 172 4.43 -10.24 6.39
CA GLY A 172 5.25 -11.03 7.31
C GLY A 172 5.36 -10.38 8.69
N ASP A 173 6.58 -10.15 9.12
CA ASP A 173 6.90 -9.47 10.37
C ASP A 173 7.00 -7.93 10.24
N GLY A 174 6.79 -7.40 9.02
CA GLY A 174 6.92 -5.98 8.68
C GLY A 174 8.34 -5.53 8.33
N GLY A 175 9.32 -6.39 8.45
CA GLY A 175 10.71 -6.16 8.05
C GLY A 175 11.33 -4.87 8.62
N ARG A 176 12.19 -4.25 7.83
CA ARG A 176 12.84 -2.98 8.17
C ARG A 176 11.85 -1.82 8.29
N MET A 177 10.74 -1.83 7.57
CA MET A 177 9.71 -0.80 7.72
C MET A 177 9.19 -0.75 9.16
N LYS A 178 9.00 -1.89 9.81
CA LYS A 178 8.56 -1.96 11.21
C LYS A 178 9.70 -1.71 12.20
N SER A 179 10.87 -2.29 11.96
CA SER A 179 11.98 -2.29 12.94
C SER A 179 12.74 -0.95 13.04
N THR A 180 12.64 -0.08 12.03
CA THR A 180 13.38 1.21 12.03
C THR A 180 12.74 2.32 12.86
N GLY A 181 11.45 2.20 13.22
CA GLY A 181 10.73 3.26 13.94
C GLY A 181 10.48 4.55 13.11
N LEU A 182 10.69 4.50 11.79
CA LEU A 182 10.53 5.65 10.89
C LEU A 182 9.07 5.90 10.50
N ILE A 183 8.19 4.93 10.71
CA ILE A 183 6.81 4.95 10.24
C ILE A 183 5.88 5.16 11.42
N ASP A 184 5.05 6.20 11.35
CA ASP A 184 4.13 6.55 12.43
C ASP A 184 3.00 5.52 12.58
N HIS A 185 2.50 4.98 11.46
CA HIS A 185 1.46 3.96 11.43
C HIS A 185 1.88 2.83 10.49
N ILE A 186 2.28 1.68 11.06
CA ILE A 186 2.66 0.49 10.29
C ILE A 186 1.64 -0.62 10.45
N LEU A 187 1.02 -1.04 9.34
CA LEU A 187 0.11 -2.17 9.27
C LEU A 187 0.88 -3.38 8.70
N THR A 188 0.77 -4.52 9.36
CA THR A 188 1.52 -5.72 9.00
C THR A 188 0.59 -6.90 8.77
N VAL A 189 0.55 -7.43 7.56
CA VAL A 189 -0.26 -8.60 7.20
C VAL A 189 0.46 -9.88 7.66
N PRO A 190 -0.14 -10.73 8.51
CA PRO A 190 0.55 -11.85 9.15
C PRO A 190 0.71 -13.07 8.22
N THR A 191 1.30 -12.88 7.04
CA THR A 191 1.59 -13.95 6.07
C THR A 191 2.81 -13.61 5.22
N SER A 192 3.51 -14.64 4.75
CA SER A 192 4.59 -14.53 3.76
C SER A 192 4.10 -14.61 2.30
N SER A 193 2.81 -14.91 2.08
CA SER A 193 2.23 -14.98 0.73
C SER A 193 2.09 -13.59 0.14
N ILE A 194 2.88 -13.28 -0.89
CA ILE A 194 2.84 -11.97 -1.57
C ILE A 194 1.42 -11.61 -2.02
N HIS A 195 0.68 -12.58 -2.57
CA HIS A 195 -0.68 -12.34 -3.07
C HIS A 195 -1.66 -12.01 -1.93
N ARG A 196 -1.61 -12.76 -0.81
CA ARG A 196 -2.45 -12.47 0.37
C ARG A 196 -2.12 -11.11 0.98
N VAL A 197 -0.81 -10.76 1.04
CA VAL A 197 -0.38 -9.44 1.50
C VAL A 197 -0.99 -8.34 0.63
N GLN A 198 -0.90 -8.42 -0.69
CA GLN A 198 -1.45 -7.42 -1.60
C GLN A 198 -2.99 -7.33 -1.51
N GLU A 199 -3.70 -8.45 -1.38
CA GLU A 199 -5.15 -8.44 -1.18
C GLU A 199 -5.55 -7.69 0.10
N CYS A 200 -4.84 -7.90 1.21
CA CYS A 200 -5.06 -7.16 2.44
C CYS A 200 -4.71 -5.67 2.30
N HIS A 201 -3.64 -5.33 1.54
CA HIS A 201 -3.29 -3.93 1.25
C HIS A 201 -4.42 -3.22 0.53
N VAL A 202 -5.02 -3.84 -0.50
CA VAL A 202 -6.17 -3.30 -1.22
C VAL A 202 -7.34 -3.04 -0.28
N ALA A 203 -7.72 -4.02 0.52
CA ALA A 203 -8.80 -3.87 1.48
C ALA A 203 -8.52 -2.77 2.52
N ALA A 204 -7.27 -2.68 3.00
CA ALA A 204 -6.86 -1.71 4.00
C ALA A 204 -6.95 -0.26 3.49
N TYR A 205 -6.43 0.04 2.28
CA TYR A 205 -6.50 1.42 1.81
C TYR A 205 -7.92 1.84 1.36
N HIS A 206 -8.79 0.92 0.95
CA HIS A 206 -10.21 1.23 0.74
C HIS A 206 -10.92 1.58 2.05
N ILE A 207 -10.66 0.84 3.13
CA ILE A 207 -11.19 1.16 4.45
C ILE A 207 -10.58 2.48 4.96
N LEU A 208 -9.28 2.70 4.81
CA LEU A 208 -8.61 3.96 5.15
C LEU A 208 -9.28 5.16 4.46
N TRP A 209 -9.52 5.05 3.16
CA TRP A 209 -10.21 6.05 2.36
C TRP A 209 -11.63 6.34 2.89
N ASP A 210 -12.41 5.30 3.19
CA ASP A 210 -13.76 5.44 3.73
C ASP A 210 -13.78 6.14 5.09
N LEU A 211 -12.89 5.72 6.01
CA LEU A 211 -12.76 6.33 7.34
C LEU A 211 -12.33 7.81 7.25
N VAL A 212 -11.38 8.16 6.38
CA VAL A 212 -10.94 9.55 6.18
C VAL A 212 -12.09 10.42 5.71
N HIS A 213 -12.84 9.98 4.70
CA HIS A 213 -14.01 10.73 4.20
C HIS A 213 -15.13 10.86 5.25
N THR A 214 -15.33 9.83 6.06
CA THR A 214 -16.28 9.87 7.20
C THR A 214 -15.86 10.93 8.22
N LEU A 215 -14.59 10.91 8.66
CA LEU A 215 -14.06 11.89 9.61
C LEU A 215 -14.17 13.34 9.10
N LEU A 216 -13.91 13.54 7.80
CA LEU A 216 -14.04 14.89 7.19
C LEU A 216 -15.51 15.31 6.98
N ALA A 217 -16.46 14.38 6.89
CA ALA A 217 -17.88 14.69 6.78
C ALA A 217 -18.47 15.18 8.11
N ASP A 218 -18.06 14.59 9.23
CA ASP A 218 -18.51 14.99 10.56
C ASP A 218 -18.13 16.46 10.87
N ASP A 219 -16.95 16.90 10.44
CA ASP A 219 -16.53 18.30 10.60
C ASP A 219 -17.41 19.27 9.82
N ARG A 220 -17.81 18.91 8.60
CA ARG A 220 -18.73 19.75 7.81
C ARG A 220 -20.12 19.86 8.46
N GLY A 221 -20.60 18.77 9.07
CA GLY A 221 -21.87 18.77 9.82
C GLY A 221 -21.81 19.62 11.09
N SER A 222 -20.66 19.68 11.77
CA SER A 222 -20.46 20.54 12.95
C SER A 222 -20.35 22.03 12.58
N ALA A 223 -19.67 22.38 11.49
CA ALA A 223 -19.55 23.74 10.99
C ALA A 223 -20.92 24.32 10.57
N ILE A 224 -21.77 23.53 9.92
CA ILE A 224 -23.13 23.95 9.55
C ILE A 224 -24.00 24.18 10.79
N ARG A 225 -23.86 23.35 11.83
CA ARG A 225 -24.60 23.53 13.10
C ARG A 225 -24.17 24.76 13.90
N SER A 226 -22.89 25.11 13.89
CA SER A 226 -22.37 26.29 14.58
C SER A 226 -22.66 27.62 13.85
N ALA A 227 -22.89 27.58 12.54
CA ALA A 227 -23.26 28.75 11.75
C ALA A 227 -24.77 29.08 11.79
N GLY A 228 -25.58 28.19 12.34
CA GLY A 228 -27.05 28.33 12.47
C GLY A 228 -27.52 28.77 13.87
N GLN A 229 -26.60 29.10 14.79
CA GLN A 229 -26.86 29.71 16.10
C GLN A 229 -26.43 31.20 16.08
#